data_56d8c24e182a7e21c361f8d911cb8825
#
_entry.id   56d8c24e182a7e21c361f8d911cb8825
#
_cell.length_a   1.000
_cell.length_b   1.000
_cell.length_c   1.000
_cell.angle_alpha   90.00
_cell.angle_beta   90.00
_cell.angle_gamma   90.00
#
_symmetry.space_group_name_H-M   'P 1'
#
loop_
_entity.id
_entity.type
_entity.pdbx_description
1 polymer ?
#
loop_
_entity_poly.entity_id
_entity_poly.type
_entity_poly.pdbx_seq_one_letter_code
_entity_poly.pdbx_strand_id
1 'polypeptide(L)'
;MTALHDRRVPGAAAIGPDDAHLAPFAAMTDGELRDPKQLVGLARACDPAGEPDRLAAGLFVAESVNVIARALDGGCTPFALLTDERWLNGAAGLIGRIVEAHPQVPVAVVSTDEMRSITGYRETRGPLCCFHRPAEPDPNALLASAHRVAVLEDITNYTNIGAIFRSAAALGIDAVLLTPACHDPLFRRASRVAMGTVFQVPWARIGSGARWAEEGVALLRGAGFATAALALSEQSVSVADPRLKAAEKLALVLGTEGDGLAADTIAACDYTVRIPMAHGVDSLNVAAASAVAFWETRWES
;
A
#
# COMPACT_ATOMS: atom_id res chain seq x y z
N MET A 1 -5.95 41.56 7.56
CA MET A 1 -5.37 40.73 8.65
C MET A 1 -6.50 40.30 9.57
N THR A 2 -7.28 39.30 9.16
CA THR A 2 -8.47 38.87 9.90
C THR A 2 -8.27 37.42 10.31
N ALA A 3 -8.18 37.21 11.63
CA ALA A 3 -8.43 36.00 12.40
C ALA A 3 -7.75 34.68 12.00
N LEU A 4 -6.47 34.52 12.25
CA LEU A 4 -5.79 33.25 12.44
C LEU A 4 -6.24 32.50 13.73
N HIS A 5 -7.16 33.08 14.52
CA HIS A 5 -7.45 32.64 15.89
C HIS A 5 -8.58 31.60 16.01
N ASP A 6 -9.30 31.28 14.94
CA ASP A 6 -10.48 30.40 15.04
C ASP A 6 -10.33 29.05 14.29
N ARG A 7 -9.11 28.71 13.85
CA ARG A 7 -8.81 27.49 13.09
C ARG A 7 -8.31 26.32 13.95
N ARG A 8 -8.70 26.28 15.22
CA ARG A 8 -8.25 25.23 16.13
C ARG A 8 -9.23 24.08 16.19
N VAL A 9 -8.72 22.88 16.03
CA VAL A 9 -9.45 21.66 16.41
C VAL A 9 -9.39 21.56 17.94
N PRO A 10 -10.55 21.51 18.63
CA PRO A 10 -10.55 21.40 20.10
C PRO A 10 -9.79 20.14 20.56
N GLY A 11 -8.91 20.32 21.54
CA GLY A 11 -8.11 19.23 22.11
C GLY A 11 -6.88 18.81 21.32
N ALA A 12 -6.67 19.37 20.10
CA ALA A 12 -5.49 19.06 19.31
C ALA A 12 -4.24 19.85 19.70
N ALA A 13 -3.07 19.24 19.50
CA ALA A 13 -1.78 19.92 19.53
C ALA A 13 -1.63 20.78 18.27
N ALA A 14 -2.16 22.01 18.28
CA ALA A 14 -2.19 22.89 17.12
C ALA A 14 -0.78 23.41 16.78
N ILE A 15 -0.40 23.30 15.50
CA ILE A 15 0.88 23.80 14.97
C ILE A 15 0.66 24.78 13.82
N GLY A 16 1.66 25.62 13.57
CA GLY A 16 1.66 26.60 12.46
C GLY A 16 2.15 26.00 11.14
N PRO A 17 2.03 26.77 10.02
CA PRO A 17 2.42 26.33 8.69
C PRO A 17 3.94 26.10 8.50
N ASP A 18 4.75 26.66 9.36
CA ASP A 18 6.23 26.55 9.30
C ASP A 18 6.78 25.48 10.27
N ASP A 19 5.91 24.69 10.90
CA ASP A 19 6.31 23.66 11.85
C ASP A 19 7.02 22.50 11.17
N ALA A 20 8.09 21.99 11.79
CA ALA A 20 8.89 20.89 11.24
C ALA A 20 8.08 19.61 10.95
N HIS A 21 7.02 19.35 11.72
CA HIS A 21 6.14 18.19 11.48
C HIS A 21 5.41 18.23 10.13
N LEU A 22 5.43 19.38 9.41
CA LEU A 22 4.84 19.50 8.08
C LEU A 22 5.79 19.16 6.94
N ALA A 23 7.09 18.98 7.21
CA ALA A 23 8.07 18.61 6.19
C ALA A 23 7.68 17.34 5.38
N PRO A 24 7.07 16.28 5.96
CA PRO A 24 6.60 15.14 5.21
C PRO A 24 5.59 15.45 4.10
N PHE A 25 4.85 16.54 4.23
CA PHE A 25 3.83 16.95 3.26
C PHE A 25 4.38 17.86 2.16
N ALA A 26 5.49 18.54 2.42
CA ALA A 26 6.02 19.61 1.58
C ALA A 26 7.24 19.20 0.76
N ALA A 27 8.28 18.77 1.43
CA ALA A 27 9.61 18.68 0.87
C ALA A 27 10.11 17.25 0.65
N MET A 28 9.42 16.23 1.18
CA MET A 28 9.90 14.86 1.16
C MET A 28 9.14 14.00 0.17
N THR A 29 9.89 13.23 -0.61
CA THR A 29 9.34 12.18 -1.46
C THR A 29 8.95 10.94 -0.65
N ASP A 30 8.07 10.10 -1.20
CA ASP A 30 7.71 8.81 -0.58
C ASP A 30 8.94 7.93 -0.31
N GLY A 31 9.98 8.01 -1.18
CA GLY A 31 11.23 7.29 -1.01
C GLY A 31 12.04 7.78 0.18
N GLU A 32 12.14 9.10 0.35
CA GLU A 32 12.83 9.72 1.49
C GLU A 32 12.09 9.45 2.81
N LEU A 33 10.76 9.47 2.79
CA LEU A 33 9.95 9.13 3.96
C LEU A 33 10.12 7.67 4.39
N ARG A 34 10.36 6.78 3.44
CA ARG A 34 10.60 5.36 3.70
C ARG A 34 11.99 5.11 4.28
N ASP A 35 13.01 5.91 3.94
CA ASP A 35 14.39 5.70 4.36
C ASP A 35 14.67 6.39 5.71
N PRO A 36 14.89 5.63 6.81
CA PRO A 36 15.16 6.20 8.11
C PRO A 36 16.36 7.16 8.14
N LYS A 37 17.35 6.95 7.26
CA LYS A 37 18.54 7.80 7.20
C LYS A 37 18.21 9.23 6.76
N GLN A 38 17.19 9.38 5.92
CA GLN A 38 16.71 10.69 5.47
C GLN A 38 15.89 11.41 6.56
N LEU A 39 15.39 10.68 7.57
CA LEU A 39 14.53 11.19 8.62
C LEU A 39 15.26 11.70 9.85
N VAL A 40 16.57 11.51 9.96
CA VAL A 40 17.37 11.94 11.14
C VAL A 40 17.24 13.43 11.41
N GLY A 41 17.28 14.26 10.37
CA GLY A 41 17.09 15.72 10.48
C GLY A 41 15.69 16.08 10.95
N LEU A 42 14.68 15.43 10.41
CA LEU A 42 13.27 15.61 10.80
C LEU A 42 13.05 15.20 12.27
N ALA A 43 13.55 14.04 12.67
CA ALA A 43 13.44 13.56 14.05
C ALA A 43 13.98 14.57 15.05
N ARG A 44 15.17 15.13 14.77
CA ARG A 44 15.79 16.16 15.61
C ARG A 44 15.04 17.50 15.61
N ALA A 45 14.48 17.89 14.46
CA ALA A 45 13.72 19.14 14.36
C ALA A 45 12.38 19.08 15.11
N CYS A 46 11.71 17.91 15.08
CA CYS A 46 10.44 17.71 15.78
C CYS A 46 10.61 17.45 17.28
N ASP A 47 11.72 16.85 17.70
CA ASP A 47 11.99 16.53 19.10
C ASP A 47 13.50 16.53 19.36
N PRO A 48 14.10 17.71 19.68
CA PRO A 48 15.53 17.82 19.89
C PRO A 48 16.07 17.02 21.08
N ALA A 49 15.21 16.71 22.06
CA ALA A 49 15.55 15.95 23.26
C ALA A 49 15.17 14.45 23.15
N GLY A 50 14.48 14.08 22.09
CA GLY A 50 14.00 12.71 21.86
C GLY A 50 15.06 11.74 21.38
N GLU A 51 14.70 10.46 21.35
CA GLU A 51 15.58 9.42 20.83
C GLU A 51 15.79 9.58 19.32
N PRO A 52 17.05 9.44 18.82
CA PRO A 52 17.37 9.61 17.40
C PRO A 52 16.63 8.59 16.50
N ASP A 53 16.30 7.42 17.04
CA ASP A 53 15.73 6.30 16.29
C ASP A 53 14.18 6.24 16.30
N ARG A 54 13.52 7.28 16.84
CA ARG A 54 12.03 7.30 16.89
C ARG A 54 11.35 7.20 15.51
N LEU A 55 12.07 7.49 14.43
CA LEU A 55 11.62 7.34 13.05
C LEU A 55 12.32 6.18 12.30
N ALA A 56 12.92 5.23 13.03
CA ALA A 56 13.70 4.14 12.46
C ALA A 56 12.89 3.22 11.54
N ALA A 57 11.57 3.14 11.71
CA ALA A 57 10.68 2.40 10.81
C ALA A 57 10.34 3.15 9.50
N GLY A 58 10.65 4.45 9.43
CA GLY A 58 10.23 5.33 8.34
C GLY A 58 8.82 5.89 8.53
N LEU A 59 8.42 6.72 7.58
CA LEU A 59 7.11 7.36 7.53
C LEU A 59 6.41 7.06 6.20
N PHE A 60 5.10 7.35 6.13
CA PHE A 60 4.33 7.43 4.89
C PHE A 60 3.20 8.45 5.01
N VAL A 61 2.72 8.97 3.88
CA VAL A 61 1.62 9.93 3.85
C VAL A 61 0.38 9.28 3.25
N ALA A 62 -0.73 9.35 4.00
CA ALA A 62 -2.08 8.99 3.55
C ALA A 62 -2.86 10.25 3.16
N GLU A 63 -3.60 10.18 2.04
CA GLU A 63 -4.43 11.27 1.51
C GLU A 63 -5.88 10.81 1.44
N SER A 64 -6.81 11.61 1.87
CA SER A 64 -8.25 11.46 1.94
C SER A 64 -8.79 10.80 3.22
N VAL A 65 -10.03 11.16 3.56
CA VAL A 65 -10.71 10.64 4.77
C VAL A 65 -10.72 9.11 4.81
N ASN A 66 -11.04 8.45 3.70
CA ASN A 66 -11.15 6.99 3.65
C ASN A 66 -9.80 6.28 3.82
N VAL A 67 -8.74 6.80 3.18
CA VAL A 67 -7.40 6.18 3.28
C VAL A 67 -6.85 6.34 4.69
N ILE A 68 -6.99 7.54 5.28
CA ILE A 68 -6.56 7.81 6.65
C ILE A 68 -7.35 6.96 7.66
N ALA A 69 -8.67 6.86 7.49
CA ALA A 69 -9.51 6.03 8.38
C ALA A 69 -9.06 4.56 8.35
N ARG A 70 -8.80 3.99 7.15
CA ARG A 70 -8.32 2.62 7.01
C ARG A 70 -6.92 2.40 7.57
N ALA A 71 -6.03 3.39 7.47
CA ALA A 71 -4.73 3.34 8.11
C ALA A 71 -4.86 3.27 9.64
N LEU A 72 -5.73 4.09 10.24
CA LEU A 72 -6.03 4.05 11.68
C LEU A 72 -6.66 2.70 12.09
N ASP A 73 -7.63 2.22 11.32
CA ASP A 73 -8.28 0.92 11.56
C ASP A 73 -7.29 -0.25 11.45
N GLY A 74 -6.26 -0.12 10.59
CA GLY A 74 -5.14 -1.03 10.45
C GLY A 74 -4.04 -0.87 11.52
N GLY A 75 -4.27 -0.03 12.54
CA GLY A 75 -3.35 0.15 13.67
C GLY A 75 -2.14 1.06 13.39
N CYS A 76 -2.14 1.81 12.28
CA CYS A 76 -1.07 2.76 12.01
C CYS A 76 -1.11 3.95 12.98
N THR A 77 0.03 4.33 13.52
CA THR A 77 0.17 5.44 14.47
C THR A 77 0.42 6.75 13.70
N PRO A 78 -0.44 7.78 13.86
CA PRO A 78 -0.25 9.05 13.18
C PRO A 78 0.96 9.82 13.75
N PHE A 79 1.71 10.48 12.85
CA PHE A 79 2.82 11.35 13.17
C PHE A 79 2.41 12.84 13.14
N ALA A 80 1.67 13.26 12.11
CA ALA A 80 1.15 14.62 11.96
C ALA A 80 -0.08 14.64 11.05
N LEU A 81 -0.99 15.59 11.26
CA LEU A 81 -2.16 15.82 10.41
C LEU A 81 -2.11 17.23 9.80
N LEU A 82 -2.33 17.32 8.51
CA LEU A 82 -2.48 18.57 7.76
C LEU A 82 -3.84 18.60 7.07
N THR A 83 -4.64 19.64 7.32
CA THR A 83 -5.94 19.84 6.67
C THR A 83 -6.16 21.30 6.33
N ASP A 84 -7.03 21.56 5.37
CA ASP A 84 -7.52 22.91 5.11
C ASP A 84 -8.96 23.09 5.62
N GLU A 85 -9.40 24.36 5.66
CA GLU A 85 -10.71 24.74 6.18
C GLU A 85 -11.89 24.04 5.47
N ARG A 86 -11.74 23.75 4.17
CA ARG A 86 -12.78 23.10 3.36
C ARG A 86 -13.12 21.72 3.86
N TRP A 87 -12.14 21.02 4.44
CA TRP A 87 -12.29 19.64 4.89
C TRP A 87 -12.63 19.50 6.38
N LEU A 88 -12.58 20.59 7.18
CA LEU A 88 -12.84 20.51 8.61
C LEU A 88 -14.19 19.86 8.94
N ASN A 89 -15.25 20.25 8.25
CA ASN A 89 -16.58 19.68 8.48
C ASN A 89 -16.69 18.25 7.95
N GLY A 90 -16.20 18.00 6.73
CA GLY A 90 -16.26 16.68 6.09
C GLY A 90 -15.35 15.63 6.72
N ALA A 91 -14.32 16.04 7.44
CA ALA A 91 -13.36 15.17 8.12
C ALA A 91 -13.49 15.25 9.66
N ALA A 92 -14.48 15.96 10.21
CA ALA A 92 -14.58 16.21 11.65
C ALA A 92 -14.56 14.93 12.51
N GLY A 93 -15.27 13.89 12.10
CA GLY A 93 -15.27 12.61 12.80
C GLY A 93 -13.92 11.91 12.77
N LEU A 94 -13.19 11.97 11.64
CA LEU A 94 -11.84 11.42 11.52
C LEU A 94 -10.83 12.18 12.37
N ILE A 95 -10.89 13.51 12.30
CA ILE A 95 -10.00 14.38 13.09
C ILE A 95 -10.25 14.16 14.58
N GLY A 96 -11.51 14.07 14.99
CA GLY A 96 -11.89 13.75 16.38
C GLY A 96 -11.31 12.43 16.87
N ARG A 97 -11.39 11.37 16.06
CA ARG A 97 -10.76 10.06 16.36
C ARG A 97 -9.24 10.17 16.58
N ILE A 98 -8.55 10.94 15.72
CA ILE A 98 -7.09 11.13 15.84
C ILE A 98 -6.77 11.89 17.14
N VAL A 99 -7.46 12.98 17.41
CA VAL A 99 -7.21 13.82 18.60
C VAL A 99 -7.53 13.06 19.90
N GLU A 100 -8.60 12.28 19.91
CA GLU A 100 -9.01 11.49 21.08
C GLU A 100 -8.00 10.35 21.38
N ALA A 101 -7.61 9.59 20.35
CA ALA A 101 -6.70 8.47 20.50
C ALA A 101 -5.22 8.90 20.62
N HIS A 102 -4.86 10.03 20.03
CA HIS A 102 -3.49 10.53 19.92
C HIS A 102 -3.41 12.04 20.19
N PRO A 103 -3.70 12.52 21.42
CA PRO A 103 -3.82 13.95 21.74
C PRO A 103 -2.54 14.75 21.55
N GLN A 104 -1.38 14.08 21.49
CA GLN A 104 -0.07 14.71 21.24
C GLN A 104 0.24 14.87 19.75
N VAL A 105 -0.56 14.31 18.84
CA VAL A 105 -0.28 14.40 17.40
C VAL A 105 -0.48 15.84 16.93
N PRO A 106 0.54 16.44 16.28
CA PRO A 106 0.43 17.78 15.74
C PRO A 106 -0.62 17.88 14.65
N VAL A 107 -1.50 18.90 14.75
CA VAL A 107 -2.55 19.18 13.79
C VAL A 107 -2.42 20.58 13.24
N ALA A 108 -2.19 20.69 11.92
CA ALA A 108 -2.20 21.95 11.21
C ALA A 108 -3.53 22.14 10.46
N VAL A 109 -4.19 23.25 10.73
CA VAL A 109 -5.32 23.72 9.95
C VAL A 109 -4.89 24.97 9.21
N VAL A 110 -4.83 24.89 7.90
CA VAL A 110 -4.29 25.95 7.03
C VAL A 110 -5.35 26.46 6.04
N SER A 111 -5.09 27.61 5.43
CA SER A 111 -5.89 28.05 4.29
C SER A 111 -5.66 27.18 3.05
N THR A 112 -6.55 27.25 2.08
CA THR A 112 -6.37 26.56 0.79
C THR A 112 -5.09 26.99 0.07
N ASP A 113 -4.68 28.25 0.18
CA ASP A 113 -3.48 28.75 -0.47
C ASP A 113 -2.21 28.28 0.27
N GLU A 114 -2.22 28.24 1.59
CA GLU A 114 -1.15 27.65 2.40
C GLU A 114 -1.03 26.13 2.11
N MET A 115 -2.15 25.39 2.02
CA MET A 115 -2.16 23.98 1.64
C MET A 115 -1.47 23.76 0.29
N ARG A 116 -1.76 24.60 -0.71
CA ARG A 116 -1.10 24.54 -2.03
C ARG A 116 0.38 24.86 -1.94
N SER A 117 0.75 25.85 -1.14
CA SER A 117 2.15 26.24 -0.94
C SER A 117 2.94 25.13 -0.26
N ILE A 118 2.37 24.49 0.76
CA ILE A 118 3.01 23.40 1.49
C ILE A 118 3.16 22.16 0.60
N THR A 119 2.09 21.73 -0.04
CA THR A 119 2.05 20.42 -0.73
C THR A 119 2.51 20.47 -2.19
N GLY A 120 2.57 21.65 -2.80
CA GLY A 120 2.81 21.81 -4.24
C GLY A 120 1.65 21.34 -5.13
N TYR A 121 0.52 20.89 -4.57
CA TYR A 121 -0.64 20.41 -5.34
C TYR A 121 -1.68 21.49 -5.53
N ARG A 122 -2.29 21.50 -6.74
CA ARG A 122 -3.41 22.43 -7.03
C ARG A 122 -4.65 22.10 -6.19
N GLU A 123 -4.90 20.83 -5.93
CA GLU A 123 -6.02 20.36 -5.13
C GLU A 123 -5.65 19.09 -4.36
N THR A 124 -6.00 19.05 -3.07
CA THR A 124 -6.02 17.84 -2.26
C THR A 124 -7.44 17.26 -2.24
N ARG A 125 -7.53 15.93 -2.15
CA ARG A 125 -8.84 15.24 -2.06
C ARG A 125 -9.27 14.95 -0.62
N GLY A 126 -8.85 15.79 0.29
CA GLY A 126 -9.12 15.66 1.72
C GLY A 126 -7.93 16.05 2.56
N PRO A 127 -7.97 15.75 3.86
CA PRO A 127 -6.83 15.90 4.75
C PRO A 127 -5.68 14.98 4.33
N LEU A 128 -4.48 15.34 4.75
CA LEU A 128 -3.26 14.54 4.68
C LEU A 128 -2.85 14.14 6.08
N CYS A 129 -2.51 12.88 6.29
CA CYS A 129 -1.95 12.41 7.55
C CYS A 129 -0.65 11.66 7.28
N CYS A 130 0.40 12.07 7.96
CA CYS A 130 1.64 11.33 8.01
C CYS A 130 1.57 10.31 9.13
N PHE A 131 2.04 9.09 8.86
CA PHE A 131 2.02 7.98 9.81
C PHE A 131 3.42 7.39 9.95
N HIS A 132 3.68 6.78 11.10
CA HIS A 132 4.79 5.85 11.25
C HIS A 132 4.52 4.60 10.40
N ARG A 133 5.53 4.09 9.72
CA ARG A 133 5.41 2.85 8.97
C ARG A 133 5.23 1.68 9.93
N PRO A 134 4.26 0.79 9.69
CA PRO A 134 4.17 -0.47 10.41
C PRO A 134 5.36 -1.37 10.06
N ALA A 135 5.75 -2.24 10.98
CA ALA A 135 6.70 -3.30 10.66
C ALA A 135 6.11 -4.24 9.60
N GLU A 136 6.93 -4.63 8.62
CA GLU A 136 6.50 -5.64 7.65
C GLU A 136 6.34 -6.99 8.38
N PRO A 137 5.21 -7.69 8.20
CA PRO A 137 5.01 -9.00 8.82
C PRO A 137 5.93 -10.06 8.18
N ASP A 138 6.22 -11.12 8.94
CA ASP A 138 6.90 -12.29 8.40
C ASP A 138 6.02 -12.98 7.33
N PRO A 139 6.50 -13.17 6.09
CA PRO A 139 5.75 -13.87 5.06
C PRO A 139 5.30 -15.28 5.48
N ASN A 140 6.08 -16.00 6.28
CA ASN A 140 5.67 -17.32 6.80
C ASN A 140 4.42 -17.22 7.68
N ALA A 141 4.34 -16.20 8.52
CA ALA A 141 3.17 -15.98 9.36
C ALA A 141 1.90 -15.69 8.53
N LEU A 142 2.04 -14.91 7.45
CA LEU A 142 0.92 -14.63 6.53
C LEU A 142 0.46 -15.90 5.80
N LEU A 143 1.40 -16.74 5.35
CA LEU A 143 1.11 -17.96 4.59
C LEU A 143 0.49 -19.08 5.44
N ALA A 144 0.69 -19.05 6.74
CA ALA A 144 0.21 -20.12 7.63
C ALA A 144 -1.31 -20.30 7.57
N SER A 145 -2.08 -19.21 7.57
CA SER A 145 -3.54 -19.22 7.57
C SER A 145 -4.18 -18.85 6.22
N ALA A 146 -3.38 -18.46 5.22
CA ALA A 146 -3.90 -18.02 3.93
C ALA A 146 -4.25 -19.20 3.01
N HIS A 147 -5.32 -19.05 2.21
CA HIS A 147 -5.75 -19.97 1.16
C HIS A 147 -5.51 -19.40 -0.24
N ARG A 148 -5.67 -18.09 -0.41
CA ARG A 148 -5.49 -17.37 -1.68
C ARG A 148 -4.51 -16.23 -1.49
N VAL A 149 -3.38 -16.29 -2.17
CA VAL A 149 -2.39 -15.22 -2.14
C VAL A 149 -2.06 -14.73 -3.55
N ALA A 150 -1.75 -13.44 -3.66
CA ALA A 150 -1.22 -12.85 -4.88
C ALA A 150 0.26 -12.55 -4.69
N VAL A 151 1.08 -12.93 -5.65
CA VAL A 151 2.51 -12.55 -5.71
C VAL A 151 2.68 -11.56 -6.84
N LEU A 152 3.23 -10.40 -6.55
CA LEU A 152 3.51 -9.35 -7.53
C LEU A 152 5.01 -9.38 -7.85
N GLU A 153 5.35 -9.69 -9.10
CA GLU A 153 6.74 -9.70 -9.57
C GLU A 153 7.05 -8.39 -10.26
N ASP A 154 7.95 -7.63 -9.64
CA ASP A 154 8.61 -6.43 -10.17
C ASP A 154 7.65 -5.33 -10.68
N ILE A 155 6.45 -5.27 -10.12
CA ILE A 155 5.47 -4.25 -10.49
C ILE A 155 5.89 -2.90 -9.94
N THR A 156 6.27 -1.97 -10.83
CA THR A 156 6.74 -0.63 -10.50
C THR A 156 5.70 0.47 -10.74
N ASN A 157 4.55 0.15 -11.34
CA ASN A 157 3.47 1.11 -11.53
C ASN A 157 2.58 1.18 -10.27
N TYR A 158 2.64 2.32 -9.57
CA TYR A 158 1.85 2.56 -8.36
C TYR A 158 0.34 2.41 -8.57
N THR A 159 -0.16 2.76 -9.76
CA THR A 159 -1.59 2.63 -10.08
C THR A 159 -1.99 1.16 -10.15
N ASN A 160 -1.15 0.33 -10.75
CA ASN A 160 -1.40 -1.11 -10.82
C ASN A 160 -1.35 -1.74 -9.43
N ILE A 161 -0.33 -1.43 -8.63
CA ILE A 161 -0.25 -1.91 -7.24
C ILE A 161 -1.53 -1.55 -6.48
N GLY A 162 -1.93 -0.28 -6.50
CA GLY A 162 -3.13 0.16 -5.80
C GLY A 162 -4.40 -0.52 -6.29
N ALA A 163 -4.55 -0.70 -7.60
CA ALA A 163 -5.73 -1.37 -8.19
C ALA A 163 -5.75 -2.87 -7.86
N ILE A 164 -4.59 -3.54 -7.85
CA ILE A 164 -4.48 -4.95 -7.44
C ILE A 164 -4.86 -5.12 -5.97
N PHE A 165 -4.37 -4.28 -5.06
CA PHE A 165 -4.76 -4.32 -3.64
C PHE A 165 -6.25 -4.10 -3.44
N ARG A 166 -6.86 -3.21 -4.24
CA ARG A 166 -8.30 -2.98 -4.19
C ARG A 166 -9.08 -4.21 -4.66
N SER A 167 -8.64 -4.87 -5.72
CA SER A 167 -9.23 -6.12 -6.21
C SER A 167 -9.01 -7.27 -5.21
N ALA A 168 -7.83 -7.37 -4.63
CA ALA A 168 -7.48 -8.35 -3.62
C ALA A 168 -8.41 -8.27 -2.41
N ALA A 169 -8.61 -7.06 -1.85
CA ALA A 169 -9.54 -6.85 -0.75
C ALA A 169 -10.99 -7.19 -1.09
N ALA A 170 -11.43 -6.83 -2.31
CA ALA A 170 -12.81 -7.05 -2.74
C ALA A 170 -13.13 -8.53 -3.06
N LEU A 171 -12.12 -9.31 -3.44
CA LEU A 171 -12.28 -10.65 -3.99
C LEU A 171 -11.70 -11.76 -3.10
N GLY A 172 -11.37 -11.42 -1.84
CA GLY A 172 -11.01 -12.42 -0.84
C GLY A 172 -9.61 -12.99 -1.01
N ILE A 173 -8.63 -12.18 -1.43
CA ILE A 173 -7.21 -12.54 -1.35
C ILE A 173 -6.73 -12.29 0.08
N ASP A 174 -6.18 -13.33 0.71
CA ASP A 174 -5.79 -13.32 2.12
C ASP A 174 -4.50 -12.54 2.38
N ALA A 175 -3.57 -12.56 1.41
CA ALA A 175 -2.32 -11.79 1.49
C ALA A 175 -1.76 -11.44 0.11
N VAL A 176 -1.00 -10.35 0.04
CA VAL A 176 -0.22 -9.96 -1.14
C VAL A 176 1.26 -10.05 -0.82
N LEU A 177 2.01 -10.77 -1.64
CA LEU A 177 3.47 -10.88 -1.54
C LEU A 177 4.12 -10.08 -2.65
N LEU A 178 5.19 -9.35 -2.32
CA LEU A 178 5.89 -8.46 -3.22
C LEU A 178 7.33 -8.92 -3.42
N THR A 179 7.78 -9.08 -4.66
CA THR A 179 9.21 -9.27 -4.91
C THR A 179 10.01 -8.01 -4.55
N PRO A 180 11.32 -8.11 -4.33
CA PRO A 180 12.13 -6.99 -3.87
C PRO A 180 12.09 -5.74 -4.76
N ALA A 181 11.92 -5.90 -6.09
CA ALA A 181 11.87 -4.78 -7.04
C ALA A 181 10.48 -4.13 -7.15
N CYS A 182 9.43 -4.71 -6.57
CA CYS A 182 8.13 -4.07 -6.53
C CYS A 182 8.17 -2.74 -5.79
N HIS A 183 7.45 -1.76 -6.31
CA HIS A 183 7.22 -0.51 -5.60
C HIS A 183 6.42 -0.74 -4.33
N ASP A 184 6.51 0.22 -3.43
CA ASP A 184 5.93 0.14 -2.09
C ASP A 184 4.43 0.47 -2.10
N PRO A 185 3.56 -0.39 -1.54
CA PRO A 185 2.11 -0.15 -1.49
C PRO A 185 1.72 1.06 -0.62
N LEU A 186 2.57 1.44 0.35
CA LEU A 186 2.31 2.58 1.23
C LEU A 186 2.66 3.92 0.58
N PHE A 187 3.28 3.94 -0.60
CA PHE A 187 3.49 5.18 -1.32
C PHE A 187 2.13 5.84 -1.62
N ARG A 188 2.06 7.15 -1.44
CA ARG A 188 0.82 7.93 -1.46
C ARG A 188 -0.06 7.64 -2.68
N ARG A 189 0.55 7.51 -3.88
CA ARG A 189 -0.21 7.21 -5.10
C ARG A 189 -0.82 5.81 -5.06
N ALA A 190 -0.11 4.80 -4.59
CA ALA A 190 -0.59 3.42 -4.52
C ALA A 190 -1.72 3.30 -3.48
N SER A 191 -1.50 3.77 -2.25
CA SER A 191 -2.49 3.73 -1.17
C SER A 191 -3.77 4.49 -1.51
N ARG A 192 -3.66 5.61 -2.25
CA ARG A 192 -4.80 6.39 -2.72
C ARG A 192 -5.60 5.66 -3.81
N VAL A 193 -4.95 5.06 -4.80
CA VAL A 193 -5.63 4.25 -5.84
C VAL A 193 -6.29 3.02 -5.23
N ALA A 194 -5.64 2.40 -4.26
CA ALA A 194 -6.20 1.31 -3.47
C ALA A 194 -7.39 1.75 -2.60
N MET A 195 -7.66 3.06 -2.47
CA MET A 195 -8.63 3.58 -1.50
C MET A 195 -8.30 3.16 -0.06
N GLY A 196 -7.03 2.86 0.25
CA GLY A 196 -6.56 2.41 1.56
C GLY A 196 -6.71 0.91 1.83
N THR A 197 -7.08 0.08 0.85
CA THR A 197 -7.16 -1.38 1.05
C THR A 197 -5.80 -2.04 1.31
N VAL A 198 -4.70 -1.33 1.06
CA VAL A 198 -3.35 -1.73 1.47
C VAL A 198 -3.20 -1.91 2.99
N PHE A 199 -4.12 -1.36 3.79
CA PHE A 199 -4.19 -1.54 5.24
C PHE A 199 -5.18 -2.65 5.66
N GLN A 200 -5.94 -3.20 4.72
CA GLN A 200 -6.94 -4.25 4.97
C GLN A 200 -6.45 -5.63 4.54
N VAL A 201 -5.63 -5.69 3.47
CA VAL A 201 -5.01 -6.93 3.01
C VAL A 201 -3.56 -6.94 3.51
N PRO A 202 -3.17 -7.88 4.36
CA PRO A 202 -1.80 -7.98 4.83
C PRO A 202 -0.84 -8.28 3.66
N TRP A 203 0.35 -7.72 3.74
CA TRP A 203 1.36 -7.91 2.70
C TRP A 203 2.77 -7.96 3.28
N ALA A 204 3.65 -8.66 2.59
CA ALA A 204 5.07 -8.77 2.94
C ALA A 204 5.94 -8.86 1.68
N ARG A 205 7.24 -8.62 1.82
CA ARG A 205 8.21 -8.92 0.77
C ARG A 205 8.61 -10.39 0.82
N ILE A 206 8.85 -10.97 -0.37
CA ILE A 206 9.23 -12.38 -0.52
C ILE A 206 10.46 -12.51 -1.43
N GLY A 207 11.36 -13.41 -1.05
CA GLY A 207 12.60 -13.67 -1.81
C GLY A 207 13.66 -12.59 -1.64
N SER A 208 14.80 -12.80 -2.29
CA SER A 208 15.93 -11.88 -2.27
C SER A 208 16.44 -11.59 -3.69
N GLY A 209 16.29 -10.35 -4.15
CA GLY A 209 16.81 -9.89 -5.45
C GLY A 209 16.50 -10.84 -6.61
N ALA A 210 17.52 -11.20 -7.40
CA ALA A 210 17.40 -12.05 -8.57
C ALA A 210 17.05 -13.52 -8.27
N ARG A 211 17.08 -13.94 -7.00
CA ARG A 211 16.79 -15.32 -6.59
C ARG A 211 15.37 -15.52 -6.10
N TRP A 212 14.51 -14.50 -6.23
CA TRP A 212 13.17 -14.58 -5.70
C TRP A 212 12.38 -15.78 -6.24
N ALA A 213 12.52 -16.12 -7.53
CA ALA A 213 11.81 -17.24 -8.16
C ALA A 213 12.14 -18.59 -7.47
N GLU A 214 13.43 -18.83 -7.19
CA GLU A 214 13.88 -20.02 -6.47
C GLU A 214 13.40 -19.99 -5.01
N GLU A 215 13.71 -18.91 -4.30
CA GLU A 215 13.46 -18.79 -2.86
C GLU A 215 11.96 -18.62 -2.54
N GLY A 216 11.25 -17.76 -3.28
CA GLY A 216 9.85 -17.45 -3.03
C GLY A 216 8.92 -18.57 -3.45
N VAL A 217 9.15 -19.23 -4.59
CA VAL A 217 8.33 -20.38 -5.00
C VAL A 217 8.57 -21.57 -4.06
N ALA A 218 9.82 -21.79 -3.60
CA ALA A 218 10.11 -22.82 -2.61
C ALA A 218 9.39 -22.55 -1.28
N LEU A 219 9.35 -21.28 -0.82
CA LEU A 219 8.62 -20.87 0.38
C LEU A 219 7.12 -21.16 0.24
N LEU A 220 6.52 -20.77 -0.89
CA LEU A 220 5.10 -21.00 -1.17
C LEU A 220 4.75 -22.50 -1.17
N ARG A 221 5.55 -23.32 -1.84
CA ARG A 221 5.39 -24.78 -1.86
C ARG A 221 5.56 -25.39 -0.46
N GLY A 222 6.56 -24.91 0.28
CA GLY A 222 6.78 -25.35 1.67
C GLY A 222 5.60 -25.03 2.59
N ALA A 223 4.83 -23.97 2.29
CA ALA A 223 3.60 -23.59 2.97
C ALA A 223 2.33 -24.28 2.41
N GLY A 224 2.48 -25.18 1.43
CA GLY A 224 1.42 -26.00 0.85
C GLY A 224 0.66 -25.34 -0.31
N PHE A 225 1.16 -24.24 -0.89
CA PHE A 225 0.51 -23.59 -2.01
C PHE A 225 0.85 -24.26 -3.34
N ALA A 226 -0.17 -24.50 -4.16
CA ALA A 226 -0.02 -24.63 -5.60
C ALA A 226 0.31 -23.23 -6.19
N THR A 227 1.26 -23.16 -7.11
CA THR A 227 1.74 -21.90 -7.68
C THR A 227 1.31 -21.76 -9.15
N ALA A 228 0.71 -20.63 -9.52
CA ALA A 228 0.14 -20.38 -10.83
C ALA A 228 0.66 -19.05 -11.40
N ALA A 229 1.54 -19.13 -12.40
CA ALA A 229 2.10 -18.00 -13.13
C ALA A 229 1.11 -17.51 -14.21
N LEU A 230 0.64 -16.25 -14.09
CA LEU A 230 -0.21 -15.63 -15.13
C LEU A 230 0.69 -15.20 -16.29
N ALA A 231 0.78 -16.07 -17.31
CA ALA A 231 1.61 -15.86 -18.49
C ALA A 231 1.05 -16.59 -19.72
N LEU A 232 1.46 -16.13 -20.90
CA LEU A 232 1.14 -16.78 -22.16
C LEU A 232 2.24 -17.79 -22.51
N SER A 233 1.86 -19.05 -22.68
CA SER A 233 2.69 -20.10 -23.29
C SER A 233 1.80 -21.11 -24.00
N GLU A 234 2.40 -21.95 -24.85
CA GLU A 234 1.67 -23.04 -25.52
C GLU A 234 1.07 -24.05 -24.51
N GLN A 235 1.69 -24.16 -23.33
CA GLN A 235 1.27 -25.08 -22.26
C GLN A 235 0.33 -24.44 -21.23
N SER A 236 -0.04 -23.17 -21.41
CA SER A 236 -0.89 -22.47 -20.45
C SER A 236 -2.29 -23.07 -20.38
N VAL A 237 -2.75 -23.39 -19.17
CA VAL A 237 -4.14 -23.74 -18.89
C VAL A 237 -5.02 -22.49 -18.79
N SER A 238 -6.32 -22.66 -18.94
CA SER A 238 -7.26 -21.55 -18.71
C SER A 238 -7.30 -21.15 -17.25
N VAL A 239 -7.50 -19.87 -16.95
CA VAL A 239 -7.77 -19.38 -15.59
C VAL A 239 -9.01 -20.06 -14.97
N ALA A 240 -9.95 -20.53 -15.81
CA ALA A 240 -11.12 -21.30 -15.39
C ALA A 240 -10.85 -22.81 -15.21
N ASP A 241 -9.59 -23.26 -15.26
CA ASP A 241 -9.27 -24.66 -15.00
C ASP A 241 -9.72 -25.07 -13.58
N PRO A 242 -10.56 -26.12 -13.44
CA PRO A 242 -11.12 -26.47 -12.15
C PRO A 242 -10.10 -26.87 -11.10
N ARG A 243 -8.89 -27.29 -11.51
CA ARG A 243 -7.78 -27.60 -10.59
C ARG A 243 -7.32 -26.39 -9.79
N LEU A 244 -7.35 -25.18 -10.40
CA LEU A 244 -6.97 -23.94 -9.73
C LEU A 244 -7.97 -23.58 -8.62
N LYS A 245 -9.27 -23.69 -8.93
CA LYS A 245 -10.33 -23.41 -7.95
C LYS A 245 -10.37 -24.46 -6.84
N ALA A 246 -10.11 -25.72 -7.17
CA ALA A 246 -10.12 -26.85 -6.22
C ALA A 246 -8.87 -26.90 -5.32
N ALA A 247 -7.81 -26.18 -5.65
CA ALA A 247 -6.62 -26.13 -4.80
C ALA A 247 -6.97 -25.53 -3.44
N GLU A 248 -6.65 -26.21 -2.36
CA GLU A 248 -6.85 -25.72 -0.99
C GLU A 248 -6.10 -24.40 -0.77
N LYS A 249 -4.83 -24.38 -1.19
CA LYS A 249 -3.99 -23.18 -1.17
C LYS A 249 -3.49 -22.86 -2.58
N LEU A 250 -3.71 -21.62 -3.05
CA LEU A 250 -3.29 -21.17 -4.38
C LEU A 250 -2.58 -19.82 -4.31
N ALA A 251 -1.39 -19.76 -4.89
CA ALA A 251 -0.62 -18.53 -5.11
C ALA A 251 -0.68 -18.14 -6.59
N LEU A 252 -1.25 -16.97 -6.89
CA LEU A 252 -1.31 -16.39 -8.22
C LEU A 252 -0.14 -15.42 -8.41
N VAL A 253 0.76 -15.70 -9.34
CA VAL A 253 1.93 -14.88 -9.64
C VAL A 253 1.65 -13.97 -10.83
N LEU A 254 1.79 -12.66 -10.64
CA LEU A 254 1.45 -11.59 -11.57
C LEU A 254 2.71 -10.79 -11.90
N GLY A 255 3.03 -10.66 -13.19
CA GLY A 255 4.21 -9.93 -13.67
C GLY A 255 3.93 -8.49 -14.09
N THR A 256 4.97 -7.83 -14.59
CA THR A 256 4.91 -6.45 -15.07
C THR A 256 4.10 -6.32 -16.36
N GLU A 257 3.70 -5.08 -16.66
CA GLU A 257 3.20 -4.73 -18.01
C GLU A 257 4.38 -4.70 -19.00
N GLY A 258 4.23 -5.36 -20.12
CA GLY A 258 5.23 -5.45 -21.19
C GLY A 258 6.02 -6.75 -21.12
N ASP A 259 6.97 -6.85 -20.20
CA ASP A 259 7.85 -8.02 -20.11
C ASP A 259 7.18 -9.25 -19.45
N GLY A 260 6.11 -9.04 -18.69
CA GLY A 260 5.40 -10.11 -17.99
C GLY A 260 6.18 -10.67 -16.81
N LEU A 261 6.14 -12.00 -16.65
CA LEU A 261 6.90 -12.75 -15.64
C LEU A 261 8.24 -13.21 -16.22
N ALA A 262 9.25 -13.26 -15.37
CA ALA A 262 10.55 -13.84 -15.75
C ALA A 262 10.40 -15.33 -16.14
N ALA A 263 11.21 -15.77 -17.10
CA ALA A 263 11.19 -17.15 -17.57
C ALA A 263 11.42 -18.17 -16.44
N ASP A 264 12.35 -17.85 -15.54
CA ASP A 264 12.66 -18.70 -14.38
C ASP A 264 11.47 -18.81 -13.41
N THR A 265 10.69 -17.72 -13.24
CA THR A 265 9.47 -17.71 -12.45
C THR A 265 8.40 -18.61 -13.05
N ILE A 266 8.18 -18.50 -14.37
CA ILE A 266 7.22 -19.34 -15.09
C ILE A 266 7.62 -20.81 -14.98
N ALA A 267 8.91 -21.13 -15.18
CA ALA A 267 9.44 -22.49 -15.08
C ALA A 267 9.37 -23.07 -13.66
N ALA A 268 9.47 -22.22 -12.63
CA ALA A 268 9.41 -22.64 -11.24
C ALA A 268 7.97 -22.93 -10.77
N CYS A 269 6.94 -22.33 -11.36
CA CYS A 269 5.54 -22.50 -10.95
C CYS A 269 4.96 -23.85 -11.39
N ASP A 270 3.93 -24.34 -10.66
CA ASP A 270 3.25 -25.61 -10.96
C ASP A 270 2.33 -25.49 -12.18
N TYR A 271 1.78 -24.30 -12.41
CA TYR A 271 0.90 -24.00 -13.55
C TYR A 271 1.34 -22.71 -14.23
N THR A 272 1.28 -22.72 -15.56
CA THR A 272 1.20 -21.47 -16.35
C THR A 272 -0.26 -21.27 -16.73
N VAL A 273 -0.80 -20.08 -16.44
CA VAL A 273 -2.24 -19.79 -16.54
C VAL A 273 -2.47 -18.61 -17.47
N ARG A 274 -3.43 -18.75 -18.37
CA ARG A 274 -3.88 -17.66 -19.26
C ARG A 274 -5.35 -17.31 -19.05
N ILE A 275 -5.68 -16.04 -19.23
CA ILE A 275 -7.06 -15.60 -19.42
C ILE A 275 -7.35 -15.74 -20.92
N PRO A 276 -8.34 -16.56 -21.35
CA PRO A 276 -8.70 -16.65 -22.77
C PRO A 276 -9.17 -15.28 -23.30
N MET A 277 -8.55 -14.82 -24.38
CA MET A 277 -8.83 -13.53 -25.02
C MET A 277 -9.54 -13.71 -26.35
N ALA A 278 -10.26 -12.67 -26.78
CA ALA A 278 -10.89 -12.58 -28.10
C ALA A 278 -10.13 -11.60 -29.00
N HIS A 279 -10.44 -11.61 -30.30
CA HIS A 279 -9.97 -10.63 -31.30
C HIS A 279 -8.44 -10.50 -31.43
N GLY A 280 -7.66 -11.52 -31.06
CA GLY A 280 -6.19 -11.47 -31.15
C GLY A 280 -5.54 -10.56 -30.13
N VAL A 281 -6.24 -10.20 -29.05
CA VAL A 281 -5.64 -9.49 -27.92
C VAL A 281 -4.80 -10.47 -27.10
N ASP A 282 -3.55 -10.13 -26.83
CA ASP A 282 -2.61 -11.04 -26.15
C ASP A 282 -2.62 -10.86 -24.62
N SER A 283 -2.91 -9.66 -24.12
CA SER A 283 -2.83 -9.38 -22.68
C SER A 283 -3.86 -8.34 -22.22
N LEU A 284 -4.16 -8.35 -20.93
CA LEU A 284 -4.84 -7.27 -20.21
C LEU A 284 -3.82 -6.51 -19.37
N ASN A 285 -4.15 -5.26 -19.01
CA ASN A 285 -3.47 -4.57 -17.92
C ASN A 285 -3.44 -5.48 -16.69
N VAL A 286 -2.31 -5.55 -15.98
CA VAL A 286 -2.09 -6.50 -14.88
C VAL A 286 -3.13 -6.36 -13.76
N ALA A 287 -3.62 -5.14 -13.48
CA ALA A 287 -4.68 -4.96 -12.47
C ALA A 287 -6.03 -5.51 -12.94
N ALA A 288 -6.35 -5.43 -14.24
CA ALA A 288 -7.54 -6.06 -14.80
C ALA A 288 -7.40 -7.60 -14.81
N ALA A 289 -6.23 -8.11 -15.22
CA ALA A 289 -5.92 -9.53 -15.20
C ALA A 289 -6.04 -10.10 -13.78
N SER A 290 -5.51 -9.38 -12.78
CA SER A 290 -5.60 -9.78 -11.37
C SER A 290 -7.06 -9.93 -10.90
N ALA A 291 -7.93 -8.96 -11.23
CA ALA A 291 -9.32 -9.00 -10.82
C ALA A 291 -10.07 -10.22 -11.42
N VAL A 292 -9.81 -10.54 -12.70
CA VAL A 292 -10.37 -11.72 -13.35
C VAL A 292 -9.87 -13.01 -12.70
N ALA A 293 -8.56 -13.12 -12.47
CA ALA A 293 -7.96 -14.29 -11.86
C ALA A 293 -8.44 -14.48 -10.40
N PHE A 294 -8.50 -13.43 -9.61
CA PHE A 294 -8.99 -13.49 -8.23
C PHE A 294 -10.46 -13.92 -8.16
N TRP A 295 -11.31 -13.38 -9.03
CA TRP A 295 -12.71 -13.78 -9.11
C TRP A 295 -12.89 -15.25 -9.47
N GLU A 296 -12.19 -15.71 -10.51
CA GLU A 296 -12.34 -17.07 -11.03
C GLU A 296 -11.83 -18.12 -10.04
N THR A 297 -10.73 -17.82 -9.33
CA THR A 297 -10.07 -18.76 -8.41
C THR A 297 -10.39 -18.51 -6.93
N ARG A 298 -11.39 -17.65 -6.61
CA ARG A 298 -11.75 -17.33 -5.23
C ARG A 298 -12.05 -18.57 -4.40
N TRP A 299 -11.66 -18.52 -3.15
CA TRP A 299 -12.00 -19.56 -2.19
C TRP A 299 -13.48 -19.46 -1.82
N GLU A 300 -14.20 -20.54 -1.97
CA GLU A 300 -15.59 -20.69 -1.50
C GLU A 300 -15.54 -21.61 -0.29
N SER A 301 -15.66 -21.02 0.92
CA SER A 301 -15.73 -21.75 2.20
C SER A 301 -17.06 -22.47 2.37
#